data_e7b4b5a1a81a1b22a8e94449d6d1571c
#
_entry.id   e7b4b5a1a81a1b22a8e94449d6d1571c
#
_cell.length_a   1.000
_cell.length_b   1.000
_cell.length_c   1.000
_cell.angle_alpha   90.00
_cell.angle_beta   90.00
_cell.angle_gamma   90.00
#
_symmetry.space_group_name_H-M   'P 1'
#
loop_
_entity.id
_entity.type
_entity.pdbx_description
1 polymer ?
#
loop_
_entity_poly.entity_id
_entity_poly.type
_entity_poly.pdbx_seq_one_letter_code
_entity_poly.pdbx_strand_id
1 'polypeptide(L)'
;MKIEEPLEDLDVNNLQQSSQQVPFEHIIETMLDENIPLPTLYLYRLSDISDKDLENLQQYWLKIPLWRRRALMEDLQMFAKRDLLLSYEGIGRLALKDPDPKVRIGAIETLMANECECLDLIDIYLERMEKDEDLSVRIAAASALGQFVYLAEMEALKPEIKTNLEDRLLNVAQNGNDSELRRRALESLGYSSRDEVPNLIELAFNTPDPNFQTSSLIAMGRSGNERWNAQVVSMLNHSNPSIRSEAARAAGELGIVEARNLLFDLAEDANQNVCMSALWALSQIGGKGVRKLLQERLQEAEDEDEISLLESALDNLDFNEGTHDMALMGDEEEESDELFEDSLDEDLEEDIYDFDEDEDDFLDDLDDEDFDDFLDDEDEDYDFLDDEDEEDLWG
;
A
#
# COMPACT_ATOMS: atom_id res chain seq x y z
N MET A 1 30.43 32.22 -8.03
CA MET A 1 30.10 32.22 -9.47
C MET A 1 28.86 31.33 -9.52
N LYS A 2 27.73 31.96 -9.76
CA LYS A 2 26.42 31.29 -9.73
C LYS A 2 26.30 30.31 -10.88
N ILE A 3 25.88 29.12 -10.65
CA ILE A 3 25.05 28.34 -11.56
C ILE A 3 24.08 27.58 -10.66
N GLU A 4 22.98 28.22 -10.30
CA GLU A 4 21.72 27.59 -9.95
C GLU A 4 20.96 27.56 -11.28
N GLU A 5 21.15 26.53 -12.08
CA GLU A 5 20.19 26.19 -13.12
C GLU A 5 19.06 25.43 -12.41
N PRO A 6 17.79 25.72 -12.73
CA PRO A 6 16.67 24.99 -12.18
C PRO A 6 16.80 23.51 -12.57
N LEU A 7 16.53 22.62 -11.61
CA LEU A 7 16.61 21.15 -11.72
C LEU A 7 15.65 20.55 -12.77
N GLU A 8 14.76 21.36 -13.35
CA GLU A 8 13.70 20.94 -14.28
C GLU A 8 14.19 20.55 -15.69
N ASP A 9 15.44 20.90 -16.09
CA ASP A 9 15.97 20.61 -17.43
C ASP A 9 17.16 19.61 -17.44
N LEU A 10 17.48 18.97 -16.30
CA LEU A 10 18.57 18.01 -16.25
C LEU A 10 18.04 16.61 -16.61
N ASP A 11 18.43 16.12 -17.78
CA ASP A 11 18.18 14.75 -18.21
C ASP A 11 18.68 13.76 -17.14
N VAL A 12 17.75 13.14 -16.42
CA VAL A 12 17.99 12.21 -15.30
C VAL A 12 18.96 11.09 -15.70
N ASN A 13 18.87 10.61 -16.95
CA ASN A 13 19.79 9.61 -17.48
C ASN A 13 21.24 10.11 -17.54
N ASN A 14 21.45 11.39 -17.85
CA ASN A 14 22.77 12.01 -17.84
C ASN A 14 23.32 12.18 -16.43
N LEU A 15 22.46 12.50 -15.45
CA LEU A 15 22.86 12.60 -14.05
C LEU A 15 23.27 11.22 -13.47
N GLN A 16 22.49 10.19 -13.75
CA GLN A 16 22.79 8.84 -13.30
C GLN A 16 24.12 8.32 -13.91
N GLN A 17 24.36 8.52 -15.21
CA GLN A 17 25.63 8.16 -15.84
C GLN A 17 26.79 8.98 -15.29
N SER A 18 26.61 10.28 -15.07
CA SER A 18 27.66 11.16 -14.52
C SER A 18 27.99 10.81 -13.07
N SER A 19 27.00 10.39 -12.29
CA SER A 19 27.17 9.98 -10.89
C SER A 19 28.08 8.75 -10.76
N GLN A 20 28.00 7.81 -11.71
CA GLN A 20 28.84 6.60 -11.72
C GLN A 20 30.34 6.90 -11.91
N GLN A 21 30.68 8.08 -12.42
CA GLN A 21 32.07 8.50 -12.58
C GLN A 21 32.68 9.04 -11.26
N VAL A 22 31.87 9.34 -10.27
CA VAL A 22 32.33 9.84 -8.97
C VAL A 22 32.93 8.68 -8.15
N PRO A 23 34.21 8.74 -7.75
CA PRO A 23 34.78 7.73 -6.87
C PRO A 23 34.04 7.68 -5.55
N PHE A 24 33.66 6.49 -5.11
CA PHE A 24 32.84 6.34 -3.89
C PHE A 24 33.56 6.83 -2.62
N GLU A 25 34.89 6.68 -2.59
CA GLU A 25 35.74 7.22 -1.52
C GLU A 25 35.59 8.74 -1.36
N HIS A 26 35.41 9.46 -2.46
CA HIS A 26 35.20 10.92 -2.43
C HIS A 26 33.84 11.29 -1.84
N ILE A 27 32.80 10.46 -2.07
CA ILE A 27 31.49 10.63 -1.44
C ILE A 27 31.61 10.46 0.08
N ILE A 28 32.32 9.42 0.52
CA ILE A 28 32.56 9.19 1.96
C ILE A 28 33.33 10.38 2.57
N GLU A 29 34.40 10.84 1.92
CA GLU A 29 35.17 12.01 2.38
C GLU A 29 34.25 13.25 2.50
N THR A 30 33.39 13.50 1.53
CA THR A 30 32.44 14.60 1.58
C THR A 30 31.41 14.43 2.70
N MET A 31 30.94 13.22 2.94
CA MET A 31 30.02 12.92 4.03
C MET A 31 30.67 13.15 5.40
N LEU A 32 31.96 12.96 5.53
CA LEU A 32 32.72 13.15 6.79
C LEU A 32 33.06 14.62 7.05
N ASP A 33 33.13 15.48 6.02
CA ASP A 33 33.45 16.90 6.16
C ASP A 33 32.19 17.73 6.46
N GLU A 34 32.14 18.33 7.66
CA GLU A 34 31.01 19.11 8.12
C GLU A 34 30.80 20.43 7.36
N ASN A 35 31.81 20.88 6.63
CA ASN A 35 31.82 22.19 5.95
C ASN A 35 31.40 22.11 4.47
N ILE A 36 31.37 20.93 3.88
CA ILE A 36 31.04 20.72 2.49
C ILE A 36 29.59 20.23 2.37
N PRO A 37 28.70 20.91 1.62
CA PRO A 37 27.36 20.38 1.34
C PRO A 37 27.45 19.10 0.53
N LEU A 38 26.51 18.17 0.72
CA LEU A 38 26.42 16.96 -0.09
C LEU A 38 25.78 17.33 -1.44
N PRO A 39 26.51 17.20 -2.56
CA PRO A 39 25.93 17.51 -3.87
C PRO A 39 24.82 16.53 -4.24
N THR A 40 23.76 17.03 -4.90
CA THR A 40 22.64 16.22 -5.39
C THR A 40 23.09 15.03 -6.25
N LEU A 41 24.11 15.23 -7.08
CA LEU A 41 24.71 14.18 -7.89
C LEU A 41 25.13 12.93 -7.07
N TYR A 42 25.52 13.12 -5.81
CA TYR A 42 25.91 12.01 -4.94
C TYR A 42 24.73 11.17 -4.47
N LEU A 43 23.53 11.77 -4.39
CA LEU A 43 22.31 11.01 -4.09
C LEU A 43 22.02 10.00 -5.20
N TYR A 44 22.17 10.38 -6.47
CA TYR A 44 22.07 9.43 -7.59
C TYR A 44 23.13 8.31 -7.53
N ARG A 45 24.36 8.62 -7.06
CA ARG A 45 25.44 7.62 -6.94
C ARG A 45 25.20 6.64 -5.76
N LEU A 46 24.36 7.02 -4.80
CA LEU A 46 23.95 6.19 -3.68
C LEU A 46 22.82 5.22 -4.03
N SER A 47 22.13 5.44 -5.17
CA SER A 47 21.17 4.49 -5.70
C SER A 47 21.88 3.21 -6.15
N ASP A 48 21.27 2.05 -5.90
CA ASP A 48 21.77 0.73 -6.28
C ASP A 48 23.25 0.51 -5.88
N ILE A 49 23.56 0.96 -4.66
CA ILE A 49 24.92 0.91 -4.12
C ILE A 49 25.47 -0.52 -4.17
N SER A 50 26.70 -0.70 -4.71
CA SER A 50 27.34 -2.01 -4.76
C SER A 50 27.66 -2.53 -3.36
N ASP A 51 27.69 -3.86 -3.17
CA ASP A 51 28.05 -4.49 -1.89
C ASP A 51 29.40 -3.97 -1.37
N LYS A 52 30.38 -3.81 -2.24
CA LYS A 52 31.69 -3.28 -1.89
C LYS A 52 31.63 -1.84 -1.36
N ASP A 53 30.87 -0.98 -2.04
CA ASP A 53 30.71 0.43 -1.63
C ASP A 53 29.89 0.53 -0.33
N LEU A 54 28.88 -0.33 -0.16
CA LEU A 54 28.10 -0.44 1.06
C LEU A 54 28.93 -0.91 2.25
N GLU A 55 29.78 -1.93 2.08
CA GLU A 55 30.72 -2.38 3.11
C GLU A 55 31.71 -1.27 3.50
N ASN A 56 32.17 -0.48 2.52
CA ASN A 56 33.04 0.66 2.77
C ASN A 56 32.27 1.74 3.54
N LEU A 57 31.07 2.12 3.13
CA LEU A 57 30.23 3.11 3.82
C LEU A 57 29.96 2.68 5.27
N GLN A 58 29.66 1.39 5.50
CA GLN A 58 29.40 0.86 6.84
C GLN A 58 30.55 1.10 7.82
N GLN A 59 31.82 1.05 7.37
CA GLN A 59 32.99 1.29 8.22
C GLN A 59 33.08 2.76 8.70
N TYR A 60 32.49 3.66 7.95
CA TYR A 60 32.52 5.11 8.23
C TYR A 60 31.18 5.64 8.72
N TRP A 61 30.08 4.88 8.64
CA TRP A 61 28.72 5.34 8.92
C TRP A 61 28.59 6.12 10.21
N LEU A 62 29.06 5.57 11.32
CA LEU A 62 28.98 6.23 12.65
C LEU A 62 29.99 7.38 12.82
N LYS A 63 30.91 7.57 11.90
CA LYS A 63 31.83 8.72 11.89
C LYS A 63 31.23 9.90 11.13
N ILE A 64 30.24 9.66 10.27
CA ILE A 64 29.46 10.71 9.62
C ILE A 64 28.71 11.49 10.70
N PRO A 65 28.77 12.83 10.70
CA PRO A 65 28.05 13.66 11.66
C PRO A 65 26.56 13.31 11.73
N LEU A 66 26.00 13.26 12.93
CA LEU A 66 24.61 12.85 13.14
C LEU A 66 23.61 13.67 12.32
N TRP A 67 23.77 14.99 12.30
CA TRP A 67 22.89 15.87 11.53
C TRP A 67 22.89 15.52 10.05
N ARG A 68 24.05 15.10 9.51
CA ARG A 68 24.17 14.70 8.10
C ARG A 68 23.52 13.36 7.83
N ARG A 69 23.62 12.39 8.76
CA ARG A 69 22.90 11.10 8.60
C ARG A 69 21.39 11.30 8.57
N ARG A 70 20.88 12.23 9.42
CA ARG A 70 19.45 12.60 9.40
C ARG A 70 19.05 13.25 8.08
N ALA A 71 19.76 14.29 7.66
CA ALA A 71 19.51 14.98 6.41
C ALA A 71 19.61 14.03 5.20
N LEU A 72 20.59 13.11 5.21
CA LEU A 72 20.70 12.10 4.16
C LEU A 72 19.44 11.24 4.05
N MET A 73 18.88 10.78 5.16
CA MET A 73 17.64 9.98 5.11
C MET A 73 16.46 10.80 4.56
N GLU A 74 16.34 12.07 4.93
CA GLU A 74 15.31 12.98 4.41
C GLU A 74 15.48 13.17 2.89
N ASP A 75 16.71 13.40 2.42
CA ASP A 75 17.02 13.53 1.00
C ASP A 75 16.71 12.25 0.22
N LEU A 76 17.16 11.07 0.72
CA LEU A 76 16.93 9.79 0.05
C LEU A 76 15.45 9.42 -0.04
N GLN A 77 14.67 9.69 1.02
CA GLN A 77 13.22 9.51 1.00
C GLN A 77 12.55 10.39 -0.07
N MET A 78 12.95 11.65 -0.14
CA MET A 78 12.40 12.58 -1.13
C MET A 78 12.71 12.11 -2.57
N PHE A 79 13.95 11.67 -2.82
CA PHE A 79 14.36 11.19 -4.13
C PHE A 79 13.66 9.87 -4.50
N ALA A 80 13.51 8.93 -3.57
CA ALA A 80 12.80 7.68 -3.80
C ALA A 80 11.32 7.89 -4.18
N LYS A 81 10.67 8.92 -3.61
CA LYS A 81 9.29 9.27 -3.96
C LYS A 81 9.15 9.93 -5.34
N ARG A 82 10.18 10.66 -5.79
CA ARG A 82 10.16 11.39 -7.07
C ARG A 82 10.54 10.52 -8.26
N ASP A 83 11.40 9.54 -8.05
CA ASP A 83 11.95 8.72 -9.12
C ASP A 83 11.99 7.24 -8.68
N LEU A 84 11.04 6.48 -9.20
CA LEU A 84 10.88 5.03 -8.91
C LEU A 84 12.05 4.18 -9.43
N LEU A 85 12.92 4.74 -10.29
CA LEU A 85 14.11 4.04 -10.76
C LEU A 85 15.27 4.08 -9.76
N LEU A 86 15.17 4.91 -8.71
CA LEU A 86 16.21 5.02 -7.69
C LEU A 86 15.92 4.05 -6.54
N SER A 87 16.90 3.21 -6.19
CA SER A 87 16.80 2.30 -5.07
C SER A 87 17.85 2.59 -4.00
N TYR A 88 17.38 2.88 -2.80
CA TYR A 88 18.23 3.13 -1.63
C TYR A 88 18.16 2.01 -0.59
N GLU A 89 17.77 0.81 -1.01
CA GLU A 89 17.58 -0.34 -0.13
C GLU A 89 18.83 -0.62 0.74
N GLY A 90 20.01 -0.68 0.13
CA GLY A 90 21.25 -0.98 0.85
C GLY A 90 21.54 0.02 1.98
N ILE A 91 21.32 1.33 1.72
CA ILE A 91 21.55 2.38 2.72
C ILE A 91 20.44 2.36 3.77
N GLY A 92 19.20 2.19 3.37
CA GLY A 92 18.07 2.06 4.29
C GLY A 92 18.30 0.91 5.28
N ARG A 93 18.71 -0.26 4.81
CA ARG A 93 19.06 -1.42 5.67
C ARG A 93 20.23 -1.16 6.61
N LEU A 94 21.23 -0.40 6.19
CA LEU A 94 22.34 0.04 7.04
C LEU A 94 21.81 0.99 8.13
N ALA A 95 21.01 1.98 7.75
CA ALA A 95 20.47 3.03 8.63
C ALA A 95 19.44 2.51 9.63
N LEU A 96 18.73 1.39 9.37
CA LEU A 96 17.86 0.70 10.33
C LEU A 96 18.60 0.28 11.62
N LYS A 97 19.93 0.18 11.58
CA LYS A 97 20.78 -0.19 12.74
C LYS A 97 21.43 1.00 13.40
N ASP A 98 21.10 2.22 13.00
CA ASP A 98 21.66 3.45 13.57
C ASP A 98 21.25 3.62 15.04
N PRO A 99 22.13 4.08 15.93
CA PRO A 99 21.77 4.38 17.32
C PRO A 99 20.75 5.53 17.43
N ASP A 100 20.68 6.43 16.47
CA ASP A 100 19.76 7.55 16.50
C ASP A 100 18.37 7.16 15.96
N PRO A 101 17.29 7.38 16.74
CA PRO A 101 15.95 6.99 16.33
C PRO A 101 15.44 7.72 15.08
N LYS A 102 15.82 9.00 14.87
CA LYS A 102 15.39 9.73 13.67
C LYS A 102 16.02 9.17 12.41
N VAL A 103 17.26 8.66 12.47
CA VAL A 103 17.90 7.98 11.36
C VAL A 103 17.18 6.65 11.08
N ARG A 104 16.80 5.89 12.12
CA ARG A 104 16.03 4.64 11.94
C ARG A 104 14.65 4.89 11.35
N ILE A 105 13.95 5.96 11.78
CA ILE A 105 12.65 6.36 11.18
C ILE A 105 12.83 6.69 9.71
N GLY A 106 13.77 7.58 9.36
CA GLY A 106 14.05 7.93 7.98
C GLY A 106 14.44 6.72 7.13
N ALA A 107 15.13 5.72 7.71
CA ALA A 107 15.43 4.47 7.04
C ALA A 107 14.17 3.65 6.70
N ILE A 108 13.22 3.54 7.65
CA ILE A 108 11.92 2.89 7.42
C ILE A 108 11.17 3.63 6.30
N GLU A 109 11.09 4.96 6.38
CA GLU A 109 10.38 5.79 5.41
C GLU A 109 11.01 5.75 4.01
N THR A 110 12.35 5.68 3.92
CA THR A 110 13.06 5.52 2.66
C THR A 110 12.77 4.16 2.03
N LEU A 111 12.79 3.08 2.83
CA LEU A 111 12.49 1.73 2.35
C LEU A 111 11.03 1.58 1.92
N MET A 112 10.09 2.26 2.59
CA MET A 112 8.69 2.33 2.16
C MET A 112 8.54 3.11 0.84
N ALA A 113 9.24 4.23 0.69
CA ALA A 113 9.19 5.06 -0.52
C ALA A 113 9.78 4.34 -1.74
N ASN A 114 10.69 3.41 -1.55
CA ASN A 114 11.23 2.55 -2.61
C ASN A 114 10.30 1.38 -3.00
N GLU A 115 9.13 1.26 -2.38
CA GLU A 115 8.19 0.13 -2.59
C GLU A 115 8.91 -1.23 -2.53
N CYS A 116 9.90 -1.34 -1.61
CA CYS A 116 10.71 -2.54 -1.49
C CYS A 116 9.85 -3.72 -0.98
N GLU A 117 9.53 -4.65 -1.86
CA GLU A 117 8.84 -5.91 -1.53
C GLU A 117 9.75 -6.95 -0.87
N CYS A 118 10.80 -6.49 -0.22
CA CYS A 118 11.79 -7.35 0.46
C CYS A 118 11.15 -8.02 1.69
N LEU A 119 10.68 -9.25 1.54
CA LEU A 119 9.89 -9.97 2.56
C LEU A 119 10.63 -10.16 3.89
N ASP A 120 11.94 -10.14 3.91
CA ASP A 120 12.74 -10.19 5.14
C ASP A 120 12.61 -8.92 6.01
N LEU A 121 12.14 -7.80 5.44
CA LEU A 121 11.81 -6.60 6.21
C LEU A 121 10.62 -6.80 7.15
N ILE A 122 9.73 -7.77 6.87
CA ILE A 122 8.61 -8.10 7.75
C ILE A 122 9.11 -8.40 9.17
N ASP A 123 10.05 -9.33 9.30
CA ASP A 123 10.60 -9.70 10.60
C ASP A 123 11.33 -8.54 11.29
N ILE A 124 12.06 -7.75 10.52
CA ILE A 124 12.78 -6.57 11.02
C ILE A 124 11.78 -5.53 11.55
N TYR A 125 10.74 -5.20 10.80
CA TYR A 125 9.74 -4.22 11.22
C TYR A 125 8.87 -4.73 12.38
N LEU A 126 8.52 -6.02 12.40
CA LEU A 126 7.84 -6.63 13.54
C LEU A 126 8.69 -6.54 14.81
N GLU A 127 10.00 -6.80 14.71
CA GLU A 127 10.89 -6.65 15.85
C GLU A 127 11.01 -5.18 16.29
N ARG A 128 11.12 -4.23 15.35
CA ARG A 128 11.15 -2.80 15.66
C ARG A 128 9.86 -2.34 16.31
N MET A 129 8.71 -2.70 15.77
CA MET A 129 7.39 -2.35 16.33
C MET A 129 7.24 -2.81 17.79
N GLU A 130 7.72 -3.99 18.13
CA GLU A 130 7.55 -4.55 19.47
C GLU A 130 8.63 -4.10 20.47
N LYS A 131 9.88 -3.95 20.01
CA LYS A 131 11.05 -3.90 20.91
C LYS A 131 11.93 -2.67 20.76
N ASP A 132 11.74 -1.82 19.75
CA ASP A 132 12.57 -0.60 19.68
C ASP A 132 12.37 0.26 20.90
N GLU A 133 13.47 0.78 21.46
CA GLU A 133 13.45 1.63 22.67
C GLU A 133 12.76 2.98 22.43
N ASP A 134 12.74 3.46 21.19
CA ASP A 134 12.07 4.70 20.81
C ASP A 134 10.67 4.42 20.27
N LEU A 135 9.67 5.07 20.88
CA LEU A 135 8.26 4.88 20.51
C LEU A 135 7.98 5.32 19.07
N SER A 136 8.63 6.38 18.59
CA SER A 136 8.39 6.87 17.23
C SER A 136 8.91 5.89 16.16
N VAL A 137 9.99 5.16 16.45
CA VAL A 137 10.46 4.05 15.60
C VAL A 137 9.46 2.89 15.58
N ARG A 138 8.90 2.55 16.76
CA ARG A 138 7.84 1.51 16.86
C ARG A 138 6.62 1.87 16.03
N ILE A 139 6.21 3.14 16.09
CA ILE A 139 5.08 3.68 15.32
C ILE A 139 5.36 3.63 13.81
N ALA A 140 6.54 4.08 13.36
CA ALA A 140 6.93 4.03 11.97
C ALA A 140 6.97 2.58 11.43
N ALA A 141 7.51 1.65 12.22
CA ALA A 141 7.53 0.24 11.87
C ALA A 141 6.12 -0.36 11.76
N ALA A 142 5.20 0.00 12.68
CA ALA A 142 3.82 -0.44 12.60
C ALA A 142 3.13 0.04 11.31
N SER A 143 3.37 1.30 10.91
CA SER A 143 2.84 1.86 9.66
C SER A 143 3.42 1.16 8.42
N ALA A 144 4.73 0.87 8.43
CA ALA A 144 5.41 0.21 7.32
C ALA A 144 4.92 -1.23 7.07
N LEU A 145 4.42 -1.92 8.11
CA LEU A 145 3.88 -3.26 7.97
C LEU A 145 2.60 -3.32 7.14
N GLY A 146 1.90 -2.20 6.95
CA GLY A 146 0.66 -2.15 6.17
C GLY A 146 0.84 -2.58 4.71
N GLN A 147 1.97 -2.24 4.06
CA GLN A 147 2.26 -2.70 2.71
C GLN A 147 2.35 -4.23 2.61
N PHE A 148 2.91 -4.87 3.64
CA PHE A 148 3.01 -6.34 3.66
C PHE A 148 1.68 -7.02 4.00
N VAL A 149 0.78 -6.35 4.75
CA VAL A 149 -0.60 -6.84 4.93
C VAL A 149 -1.34 -6.78 3.58
N TYR A 150 -1.17 -5.69 2.81
CA TYR A 150 -1.71 -5.59 1.46
C TYR A 150 -1.18 -6.70 0.54
N LEU A 151 0.14 -6.93 0.50
CA LEU A 151 0.74 -8.02 -0.27
C LEU A 151 0.25 -9.41 0.18
N ALA A 152 -0.04 -9.57 1.48
CA ALA A 152 -0.60 -10.80 2.02
C ALA A 152 -2.02 -11.06 1.51
N GLU A 153 -2.85 -10.02 1.35
CA GLU A 153 -4.18 -10.14 0.75
C GLU A 153 -4.13 -10.43 -0.75
N MET A 154 -3.09 -9.95 -1.45
CA MET A 154 -2.82 -10.28 -2.85
C MET A 154 -2.18 -11.66 -3.04
N GLU A 155 -2.18 -12.52 -1.99
CA GLU A 155 -1.61 -13.87 -2.01
C GLU A 155 -0.10 -13.93 -2.33
N ALA A 156 0.61 -12.79 -2.21
CA ALA A 156 2.05 -12.71 -2.45
C ALA A 156 2.88 -13.31 -1.30
N LEU A 157 2.27 -13.60 -0.14
CA LEU A 157 2.92 -14.15 1.04
C LEU A 157 2.48 -15.59 1.33
N LYS A 158 3.40 -16.37 1.92
CA LYS A 158 3.04 -17.68 2.46
C LYS A 158 2.06 -17.52 3.63
N PRO A 159 1.09 -18.46 3.80
CA PRO A 159 0.09 -18.36 4.86
C PRO A 159 0.67 -18.20 6.27
N GLU A 160 1.79 -18.87 6.56
CA GLU A 160 2.45 -18.79 7.88
C GLU A 160 3.01 -17.38 8.16
N ILE A 161 3.54 -16.71 7.12
CA ILE A 161 4.06 -15.33 7.23
C ILE A 161 2.89 -14.38 7.41
N LYS A 162 1.82 -14.51 6.60
CA LYS A 162 0.58 -13.74 6.73
C LYS A 162 0.03 -13.82 8.14
N THR A 163 -0.17 -15.05 8.64
CA THR A 163 -0.73 -15.29 9.98
C THR A 163 0.16 -14.65 11.06
N ASN A 164 1.48 -14.85 11.03
CA ASN A 164 2.39 -14.26 12.01
C ASN A 164 2.38 -12.73 11.99
N LEU A 165 2.36 -12.12 10.79
CA LEU A 165 2.28 -10.67 10.61
C LEU A 165 1.00 -10.11 11.23
N GLU A 166 -0.15 -10.67 10.85
CA GLU A 166 -1.46 -10.21 11.28
C GLU A 166 -1.69 -10.44 12.79
N ASP A 167 -1.30 -11.59 13.35
CA ASP A 167 -1.45 -11.88 14.78
C ASP A 167 -0.67 -10.88 15.64
N ARG A 168 0.54 -10.50 15.23
CA ARG A 168 1.37 -9.53 15.96
C ARG A 168 0.81 -8.12 15.86
N LEU A 169 0.31 -7.70 14.68
CA LEU A 169 -0.38 -6.42 14.51
C LEU A 169 -1.69 -6.38 15.30
N LEU A 170 -2.50 -7.45 15.29
CA LEU A 170 -3.72 -7.58 16.09
C LEU A 170 -3.42 -7.43 17.58
N ASN A 171 -2.39 -8.11 18.07
CA ASN A 171 -2.00 -7.97 19.47
C ASN A 171 -1.63 -6.53 19.83
N VAL A 172 -0.91 -5.81 18.97
CA VAL A 172 -0.56 -4.40 19.20
C VAL A 172 -1.79 -3.50 19.12
N ALA A 173 -2.68 -3.69 18.14
CA ALA A 173 -3.90 -2.90 17.99
C ALA A 173 -4.85 -3.06 19.20
N GLN A 174 -4.95 -4.26 19.76
CA GLN A 174 -5.84 -4.57 20.89
C GLN A 174 -5.22 -4.19 22.23
N ASN A 175 -3.96 -4.57 22.47
CA ASN A 175 -3.34 -4.60 23.79
C ASN A 175 -2.15 -3.64 23.94
N GLY A 176 -1.77 -2.89 22.90
CA GLY A 176 -0.67 -1.94 22.97
C GLY A 176 -0.90 -0.85 24.04
N ASN A 177 0.14 -0.50 24.78
CA ASN A 177 0.06 0.51 25.84
C ASN A 177 -0.01 1.95 25.30
N ASP A 178 0.42 2.18 24.06
CA ASP A 178 0.44 3.50 23.42
C ASP A 178 -0.69 3.62 22.41
N SER A 179 -1.43 4.74 22.47
CA SER A 179 -2.61 4.96 21.63
C SER A 179 -2.25 5.16 20.17
N GLU A 180 -1.14 5.84 19.86
CA GLU A 180 -0.72 6.06 18.49
C GLU A 180 -0.21 4.79 17.85
N LEU A 181 0.59 4.00 18.55
CA LEU A 181 1.05 2.71 18.09
C LEU A 181 -0.13 1.77 17.79
N ARG A 182 -1.16 1.75 18.66
CA ARG A 182 -2.40 0.97 18.42
C ARG A 182 -3.12 1.41 17.16
N ARG A 183 -3.22 2.73 16.94
CA ARG A 183 -3.87 3.29 15.76
C ARG A 183 -3.14 2.90 14.48
N ARG A 184 -1.80 3.01 14.44
CA ARG A 184 -1.01 2.62 13.26
C ARG A 184 -1.10 1.14 12.96
N ALA A 185 -1.14 0.28 14.00
CA ALA A 185 -1.37 -1.14 13.81
C ALA A 185 -2.79 -1.42 13.24
N LEU A 186 -3.82 -0.68 13.69
CA LEU A 186 -5.17 -0.77 13.14
C LEU A 186 -5.22 -0.32 11.67
N GLU A 187 -4.60 0.81 11.35
CA GLU A 187 -4.52 1.32 9.97
C GLU A 187 -3.84 0.32 9.03
N SER A 188 -2.78 -0.36 9.49
CA SER A 188 -2.08 -1.39 8.74
C SER A 188 -2.92 -2.66 8.55
N LEU A 189 -3.71 -3.03 9.56
CA LEU A 189 -4.67 -4.13 9.48
C LEU A 189 -5.88 -3.82 8.59
N GLY A 190 -6.10 -2.56 8.21
CA GLY A 190 -7.21 -2.18 7.35
C GLY A 190 -7.30 -2.99 6.06
N TYR A 191 -6.18 -3.45 5.51
CA TYR A 191 -6.16 -4.33 4.34
C TYR A 191 -6.54 -5.78 4.62
N SER A 192 -6.47 -6.23 5.90
CA SER A 192 -6.65 -7.63 6.26
C SER A 192 -8.10 -8.08 6.24
N SER A 193 -8.35 -9.25 5.65
CA SER A 193 -9.66 -9.93 5.61
C SER A 193 -10.01 -10.70 6.90
N ARG A 194 -9.17 -10.60 7.95
CA ARG A 194 -9.41 -11.28 9.24
C ARG A 194 -10.72 -10.85 9.90
N ASP A 195 -11.48 -11.80 10.43
CA ASP A 195 -12.79 -11.58 11.06
C ASP A 195 -12.75 -10.63 12.28
N GLU A 196 -11.59 -10.49 12.94
CA GLU A 196 -11.42 -9.61 14.09
C GLU A 196 -11.31 -8.12 13.68
N VAL A 197 -10.83 -7.82 12.48
CA VAL A 197 -10.52 -6.46 12.03
C VAL A 197 -11.75 -5.56 11.93
N PRO A 198 -12.90 -5.99 11.36
CA PRO A 198 -14.11 -5.17 11.35
C PRO A 198 -14.58 -4.72 12.73
N ASN A 199 -14.44 -5.56 13.75
CA ASN A 199 -14.83 -5.23 15.12
C ASN A 199 -13.89 -4.17 15.73
N LEU A 200 -12.59 -4.23 15.41
CA LEU A 200 -11.61 -3.23 15.84
C LEU A 200 -11.85 -1.88 15.18
N ILE A 201 -12.16 -1.87 13.88
CA ILE A 201 -12.52 -0.66 13.13
C ILE A 201 -13.77 -0.02 13.75
N GLU A 202 -14.81 -0.78 14.02
CA GLU A 202 -16.05 -0.28 14.63
C GLU A 202 -15.83 0.27 16.04
N LEU A 203 -15.01 -0.41 16.85
CA LEU A 203 -14.64 0.08 18.20
C LEU A 203 -13.89 1.40 18.11
N ALA A 204 -12.93 1.55 17.20
CA ALA A 204 -12.17 2.77 16.98
C ALA A 204 -13.08 3.91 16.49
N PHE A 205 -14.00 3.63 15.56
CA PHE A 205 -14.95 4.59 15.03
C PHE A 205 -15.87 5.16 16.12
N ASN A 206 -16.35 4.31 17.02
CA ASN A 206 -17.25 4.70 18.13
C ASN A 206 -16.51 5.34 19.32
N THR A 207 -15.18 5.39 19.29
CA THR A 207 -14.40 6.05 20.33
C THR A 207 -14.50 7.56 20.16
N PRO A 208 -14.71 8.36 21.23
CA PRO A 208 -14.84 9.82 21.12
C PRO A 208 -13.51 10.54 20.79
N ASP A 209 -12.39 9.84 20.73
CA ASP A 209 -11.08 10.39 20.33
C ASP A 209 -11.02 10.59 18.80
N PRO A 210 -10.86 11.84 18.32
CA PRO A 210 -10.78 12.14 16.89
C PRO A 210 -9.68 11.38 16.14
N ASN A 211 -8.57 11.06 16.82
CA ASN A 211 -7.47 10.32 16.20
C ASN A 211 -7.85 8.86 15.91
N PHE A 212 -8.60 8.22 16.83
CA PHE A 212 -9.13 6.87 16.57
C PHE A 212 -10.19 6.87 15.48
N GLN A 213 -11.04 7.90 15.43
CA GLN A 213 -12.02 8.05 14.34
C GLN A 213 -11.34 8.23 12.99
N THR A 214 -10.30 9.06 12.92
CA THR A 214 -9.48 9.22 11.71
C THR A 214 -8.84 7.89 11.28
N SER A 215 -8.20 7.18 12.21
CA SER A 215 -7.59 5.87 11.92
C SER A 215 -8.61 4.80 11.50
N SER A 216 -9.83 4.86 12.04
CA SER A 216 -10.90 3.94 11.61
C SER A 216 -11.34 4.22 10.17
N LEU A 217 -11.42 5.48 9.76
CA LEU A 217 -11.74 5.85 8.37
C LEU A 217 -10.64 5.39 7.40
N ILE A 218 -9.37 5.53 7.77
CA ILE A 218 -8.26 4.98 7.00
C ILE A 218 -8.40 3.45 6.84
N ALA A 219 -8.69 2.74 7.93
CA ALA A 219 -8.85 1.31 7.88
C ALA A 219 -10.11 0.86 7.10
N MET A 220 -11.20 1.65 7.15
CA MET A 220 -12.40 1.42 6.35
C MET A 220 -12.11 1.52 4.86
N GLY A 221 -11.42 2.58 4.41
CA GLY A 221 -11.02 2.76 3.02
C GLY A 221 -10.18 1.59 2.53
N ARG A 222 -9.08 1.28 3.25
CA ARG A 222 -8.17 0.18 2.92
C ARG A 222 -8.83 -1.19 2.83
N SER A 223 -9.93 -1.40 3.57
CA SER A 223 -10.63 -2.69 3.57
C SER A 223 -11.35 -3.01 2.26
N GLY A 224 -11.61 -2.01 1.40
CA GLY A 224 -12.39 -2.18 0.19
C GLY A 224 -13.83 -2.69 0.44
N ASN A 225 -14.34 -2.64 1.67
CA ASN A 225 -15.59 -3.29 2.05
C ASN A 225 -16.75 -2.27 2.11
N GLU A 226 -17.72 -2.42 1.23
CA GLU A 226 -18.91 -1.55 1.10
C GLU A 226 -19.73 -1.43 2.38
N ARG A 227 -19.59 -2.34 3.34
CA ARG A 227 -20.29 -2.26 4.64
C ARG A 227 -20.04 -0.94 5.38
N TRP A 228 -18.95 -0.24 5.06
CA TRP A 228 -18.55 1.01 5.67
C TRP A 228 -19.09 2.27 4.98
N ASN A 229 -19.74 2.13 3.82
CA ASN A 229 -20.18 3.27 3.02
C ASN A 229 -21.02 4.26 3.83
N ALA A 230 -21.97 3.78 4.61
CA ALA A 230 -22.85 4.64 5.41
C ALA A 230 -22.08 5.41 6.50
N GLN A 231 -21.15 4.75 7.18
CA GLN A 231 -20.31 5.36 8.22
C GLN A 231 -19.39 6.43 7.61
N VAL A 232 -18.71 6.13 6.49
CA VAL A 232 -17.83 7.06 5.79
C VAL A 232 -18.62 8.29 5.33
N VAL A 233 -19.76 8.12 4.66
CA VAL A 233 -20.60 9.23 4.20
C VAL A 233 -21.07 10.11 5.35
N SER A 234 -21.39 9.53 6.51
CA SER A 234 -21.80 10.30 7.70
C SER A 234 -20.73 11.24 8.24
N MET A 235 -19.45 10.94 7.97
CA MET A 235 -18.30 11.73 8.45
C MET A 235 -17.84 12.82 7.49
N LEU A 236 -18.35 12.86 6.25
CA LEU A 236 -18.00 13.91 5.27
C LEU A 236 -18.39 15.33 5.74
N ASN A 237 -19.43 15.45 6.58
CA ASN A 237 -19.88 16.74 7.14
C ASN A 237 -19.40 16.96 8.60
N HIS A 238 -18.40 16.23 9.06
CA HIS A 238 -17.93 16.33 10.44
C HIS A 238 -17.29 17.69 10.73
N SER A 239 -17.45 18.23 11.97
CA SER A 239 -16.89 19.52 12.36
C SER A 239 -15.37 19.59 12.32
N ASN A 240 -14.68 18.48 12.61
CA ASN A 240 -13.23 18.37 12.56
C ASN A 240 -12.75 18.15 11.11
N PRO A 241 -11.90 19.06 10.56
CA PRO A 241 -11.42 18.95 9.18
C PRO A 241 -10.58 17.70 8.92
N SER A 242 -9.80 17.20 9.89
CA SER A 242 -9.04 15.97 9.72
C SER A 242 -9.95 14.75 9.49
N ILE A 243 -11.10 14.70 10.16
CA ILE A 243 -12.08 13.63 9.97
C ILE A 243 -12.75 13.77 8.61
N ARG A 244 -13.14 15.00 8.18
CA ARG A 244 -13.67 15.20 6.83
C ARG A 244 -12.70 14.80 5.73
N SER A 245 -11.42 15.16 5.88
CA SER A 245 -10.37 14.83 4.93
C SER A 245 -10.22 13.31 4.77
N GLU A 246 -10.13 12.56 5.87
CA GLU A 246 -10.01 11.10 5.81
C GLU A 246 -11.31 10.42 5.38
N ALA A 247 -12.49 10.99 5.72
CA ALA A 247 -13.75 10.48 5.19
C ALA A 247 -13.85 10.67 3.67
N ALA A 248 -13.39 11.80 3.14
CA ALA A 248 -13.33 12.03 1.70
C ALA A 248 -12.40 11.02 1.02
N ARG A 249 -11.22 10.77 1.61
CA ARG A 249 -10.25 9.81 1.11
C ARG A 249 -10.81 8.38 1.13
N ALA A 250 -11.40 7.96 2.26
CA ALA A 250 -12.04 6.65 2.36
C ALA A 250 -13.21 6.50 1.37
N ALA A 251 -13.95 7.58 1.09
CA ALA A 251 -15.00 7.56 0.06
C ALA A 251 -14.44 7.31 -1.35
N GLY A 252 -13.28 7.86 -1.66
CA GLY A 252 -12.57 7.60 -2.91
C GLY A 252 -12.05 6.16 -2.99
N GLU A 253 -11.38 5.68 -1.93
CA GLU A 253 -10.84 4.32 -1.84
C GLU A 253 -11.94 3.24 -1.97
N LEU A 254 -13.13 3.49 -1.40
CA LEU A 254 -14.30 2.62 -1.49
C LEU A 254 -15.15 2.83 -2.76
N GLY A 255 -14.83 3.83 -3.59
CA GLY A 255 -15.61 4.14 -4.78
C GLY A 255 -17.07 4.55 -4.50
N ILE A 256 -17.36 5.24 -3.40
CA ILE A 256 -18.74 5.55 -2.95
C ILE A 256 -19.37 6.60 -3.87
N VAL A 257 -20.11 6.14 -4.88
CA VAL A 257 -20.77 7.00 -5.88
C VAL A 257 -21.76 7.98 -5.24
N GLU A 258 -22.46 7.56 -4.19
CA GLU A 258 -23.45 8.36 -3.44
C GLU A 258 -22.80 9.55 -2.71
N ALA A 259 -21.52 9.47 -2.39
CA ALA A 259 -20.76 10.55 -1.77
C ALA A 259 -20.44 11.71 -2.72
N ARG A 260 -20.58 11.52 -4.04
CA ARG A 260 -20.11 12.46 -5.07
C ARG A 260 -20.58 13.91 -4.83
N ASN A 261 -21.84 14.11 -4.53
CA ASN A 261 -22.37 15.47 -4.32
C ASN A 261 -21.74 16.14 -3.09
N LEU A 262 -21.54 15.40 -1.99
CA LEU A 262 -20.87 15.91 -0.81
C LEU A 262 -19.38 16.19 -1.07
N LEU A 263 -18.75 15.38 -1.91
CA LEU A 263 -17.34 15.59 -2.31
C LEU A 263 -17.19 16.84 -3.20
N PHE A 264 -18.18 17.17 -4.04
CA PHE A 264 -18.18 18.45 -4.76
C PHE A 264 -18.26 19.64 -3.78
N ASP A 265 -19.08 19.54 -2.72
CA ASP A 265 -19.14 20.58 -1.70
C ASP A 265 -17.81 20.68 -0.92
N LEU A 266 -17.18 19.55 -0.61
CA LEU A 266 -15.88 19.50 0.08
C LEU A 266 -14.70 19.95 -0.79
N ALA A 267 -14.81 19.91 -2.11
CA ALA A 267 -13.82 20.50 -3.02
C ALA A 267 -13.73 22.04 -2.87
N GLU A 268 -14.70 22.66 -2.21
CA GLU A 268 -14.72 24.09 -1.84
C GLU A 268 -14.53 24.31 -0.32
N ASP A 269 -14.07 23.29 0.43
CA ASP A 269 -13.88 23.41 1.89
C ASP A 269 -12.81 24.46 2.19
N ALA A 270 -13.02 25.20 3.29
CA ALA A 270 -12.05 26.18 3.77
C ALA A 270 -10.69 25.59 4.19
N ASN A 271 -10.64 24.29 4.46
CA ASN A 271 -9.43 23.57 4.78
C ASN A 271 -8.84 22.90 3.53
N GLN A 272 -7.66 23.31 3.13
CA GLN A 272 -6.98 22.83 1.92
C GLN A 272 -6.82 21.30 1.87
N ASN A 273 -6.48 20.64 3.00
CA ASN A 273 -6.35 19.19 3.02
C ASN A 273 -7.69 18.49 2.72
N VAL A 274 -8.82 19.04 3.19
CA VAL A 274 -10.15 18.52 2.87
C VAL A 274 -10.44 18.68 1.39
N CYS A 275 -10.18 19.88 0.84
CA CYS A 275 -10.33 20.17 -0.57
C CYS A 275 -9.54 19.18 -1.45
N MET A 276 -8.24 19.00 -1.16
CA MET A 276 -7.36 18.10 -1.90
C MET A 276 -7.83 16.63 -1.82
N SER A 277 -8.23 16.17 -0.62
CA SER A 277 -8.78 14.83 -0.44
C SER A 277 -10.09 14.61 -1.22
N ALA A 278 -10.94 15.62 -1.30
CA ALA A 278 -12.18 15.55 -2.05
C ALA A 278 -11.95 15.53 -3.57
N LEU A 279 -11.03 16.35 -4.09
CA LEU A 279 -10.63 16.35 -5.50
C LEU A 279 -10.04 15.00 -5.92
N TRP A 280 -9.16 14.45 -5.07
CA TRP A 280 -8.62 13.10 -5.29
C TRP A 280 -9.73 12.04 -5.27
N ALA A 281 -10.63 12.07 -4.29
CA ALA A 281 -11.73 11.10 -4.20
C ALA A 281 -12.68 11.19 -5.42
N LEU A 282 -12.96 12.41 -5.90
CA LEU A 282 -13.74 12.61 -7.12
C LEU A 282 -13.06 12.00 -8.35
N SER A 283 -11.73 12.06 -8.45
CA SER A 283 -11.00 11.41 -9.56
C SER A 283 -11.10 9.88 -9.53
N GLN A 284 -11.19 9.28 -8.34
CA GLN A 284 -11.38 7.83 -8.18
C GLN A 284 -12.81 7.39 -8.53
N ILE A 285 -13.81 8.18 -8.11
CA ILE A 285 -15.23 7.85 -8.31
C ILE A 285 -15.72 8.21 -9.73
N GLY A 286 -15.11 9.22 -10.33
CA GLY A 286 -15.48 9.73 -11.64
C GLY A 286 -16.89 10.30 -11.75
N GLY A 287 -17.36 10.47 -12.97
CA GLY A 287 -18.74 10.85 -13.30
C GLY A 287 -18.90 12.30 -13.74
N LYS A 288 -20.16 12.68 -14.00
CA LYS A 288 -20.47 13.94 -14.67
C LYS A 288 -20.01 15.16 -13.88
N GLY A 289 -19.20 16.00 -14.53
CA GLY A 289 -18.71 17.27 -13.99
C GLY A 289 -17.36 17.20 -13.28
N VAL A 290 -16.86 16.01 -12.95
CA VAL A 290 -15.56 15.82 -12.25
C VAL A 290 -14.41 16.36 -13.09
N ARG A 291 -14.29 15.93 -14.34
CA ARG A 291 -13.23 16.39 -15.26
C ARG A 291 -13.21 17.92 -15.39
N LYS A 292 -14.38 18.52 -15.53
CA LYS A 292 -14.49 19.97 -15.64
C LYS A 292 -13.98 20.68 -14.38
N LEU A 293 -14.37 20.19 -13.20
CA LEU A 293 -13.91 20.73 -11.92
C LEU A 293 -12.39 20.65 -11.79
N LEU A 294 -11.80 19.47 -12.07
CA LEU A 294 -10.34 19.28 -11.97
C LEU A 294 -9.57 20.19 -12.94
N GLN A 295 -10.07 20.36 -14.19
CA GLN A 295 -9.46 21.26 -15.17
C GLN A 295 -9.58 22.73 -14.78
N GLU A 296 -10.72 23.17 -14.22
CA GLU A 296 -10.90 24.55 -13.73
C GLU A 296 -9.96 24.81 -12.55
N ARG A 297 -9.82 23.88 -11.61
CA ARG A 297 -8.88 24.00 -10.49
C ARG A 297 -7.42 24.04 -10.94
N LEU A 298 -7.05 23.20 -11.91
CA LEU A 298 -5.68 23.17 -12.45
C LEU A 298 -5.30 24.51 -13.12
N GLN A 299 -6.25 25.20 -13.76
CA GLN A 299 -6.03 26.51 -14.35
C GLN A 299 -5.81 27.61 -13.30
N GLU A 300 -6.34 27.46 -12.10
CA GLU A 300 -6.29 28.42 -11.01
C GLU A 300 -5.18 28.11 -10.00
N ALA A 301 -4.63 26.88 -10.02
CA ALA A 301 -3.60 26.44 -9.11
C ALA A 301 -2.27 27.17 -9.34
N GLU A 302 -1.67 27.66 -8.25
CA GLU A 302 -0.34 28.31 -8.25
C GLU A 302 0.70 27.50 -7.48
N ASP A 303 0.24 26.54 -6.64
CA ASP A 303 1.08 25.71 -5.80
C ASP A 303 1.49 24.44 -6.56
N GLU A 304 2.80 24.11 -6.56
CA GLU A 304 3.33 22.96 -7.31
C GLU A 304 2.77 21.62 -6.82
N ASP A 305 2.52 21.46 -5.50
CA ASP A 305 1.97 20.24 -4.94
C ASP A 305 0.49 20.08 -5.34
N GLU A 306 -0.27 21.19 -5.41
CA GLU A 306 -1.64 21.20 -5.89
C GLU A 306 -1.71 20.87 -7.39
N ILE A 307 -0.86 21.47 -8.21
CA ILE A 307 -0.76 21.18 -9.63
C ILE A 307 -0.47 19.69 -9.86
N SER A 308 0.55 19.14 -9.20
CA SER A 308 0.92 17.72 -9.32
C SER A 308 -0.22 16.77 -8.93
N LEU A 309 -0.96 17.08 -7.86
CA LEU A 309 -2.12 16.29 -7.45
C LEU A 309 -3.24 16.35 -8.50
N LEU A 310 -3.55 17.54 -9.04
CA LEU A 310 -4.60 17.72 -10.04
C LEU A 310 -4.26 17.04 -11.36
N GLU A 311 -3.00 17.09 -11.80
CA GLU A 311 -2.52 16.35 -12.96
C GLU A 311 -2.68 14.84 -12.74
N SER A 312 -2.21 14.31 -11.61
CA SER A 312 -2.40 12.89 -11.26
C SER A 312 -3.88 12.50 -11.16
N ALA A 313 -4.74 13.40 -10.67
CA ALA A 313 -6.19 13.18 -10.58
C ALA A 313 -6.84 13.10 -11.96
N LEU A 314 -6.39 13.91 -12.92
CA LEU A 314 -6.85 13.85 -14.32
C LEU A 314 -6.39 12.59 -15.02
N ASP A 315 -5.14 12.16 -14.81
CA ASP A 315 -4.60 10.90 -15.35
C ASP A 315 -5.38 9.68 -14.82
N ASN A 316 -5.69 9.65 -13.52
CA ASN A 316 -6.53 8.61 -12.93
C ASN A 316 -7.94 8.57 -13.55
N LEU A 317 -8.53 9.74 -13.78
CA LEU A 317 -9.84 9.83 -14.40
C LEU A 317 -9.81 9.33 -15.86
N ASP A 318 -8.77 9.66 -16.62
CA ASP A 318 -8.58 9.18 -17.99
C ASP A 318 -8.42 7.67 -18.04
N PHE A 319 -7.66 7.09 -17.12
CA PHE A 319 -7.48 5.65 -17.00
C PHE A 319 -8.81 4.94 -16.67
N ASN A 320 -9.57 5.45 -15.70
CA ASN A 320 -10.85 4.86 -15.29
C ASN A 320 -11.92 4.96 -16.40
N GLU A 321 -12.02 6.09 -17.11
CA GLU A 321 -12.94 6.24 -18.24
C GLU A 321 -12.53 5.35 -19.42
N GLY A 322 -11.24 5.24 -19.74
CA GLY A 322 -10.72 4.36 -20.79
C GLY A 322 -10.93 2.87 -20.51
N THR A 323 -10.80 2.42 -19.29
CA THR A 323 -11.07 1.02 -18.90
C THR A 323 -12.57 0.69 -18.96
N HIS A 324 -13.43 1.65 -18.62
CA HIS A 324 -14.89 1.48 -18.73
C HIS A 324 -15.34 1.36 -20.20
N ASP A 325 -14.80 2.18 -21.09
CA ASP A 325 -15.08 2.11 -22.52
C ASP A 325 -14.62 0.77 -23.14
N MET A 326 -13.45 0.26 -22.72
CA MET A 326 -12.96 -1.04 -23.16
C MET A 326 -13.84 -2.21 -22.66
N ALA A 327 -14.34 -2.15 -21.43
CA ALA A 327 -15.25 -3.16 -20.90
C ALA A 327 -16.58 -3.19 -21.66
N LEU A 328 -17.13 -2.02 -22.01
CA LEU A 328 -18.36 -1.93 -22.81
C LEU A 328 -18.17 -2.47 -24.25
N MET A 329 -16.99 -2.28 -24.85
CA MET A 329 -16.68 -2.83 -26.17
C MET A 329 -16.52 -4.36 -26.12
N GLY A 330 -16.03 -4.93 -25.01
CA GLY A 330 -15.92 -6.39 -24.82
C GLY A 330 -17.29 -7.07 -24.73
N ASP A 331 -18.24 -6.45 -24.04
CA ASP A 331 -19.61 -6.96 -23.93
C ASP A 331 -20.36 -6.91 -25.29
N GLU A 332 -20.08 -5.90 -26.14
CA GLU A 332 -20.67 -5.83 -27.49
C GLU A 332 -20.08 -6.89 -28.46
N GLU A 333 -18.82 -7.31 -28.26
CA GLU A 333 -18.23 -8.38 -29.08
C GLU A 333 -18.78 -9.76 -28.67
N GLU A 334 -19.05 -10.03 -27.39
CA GLU A 334 -19.69 -11.27 -26.94
C GLU A 334 -21.14 -11.36 -27.41
N GLU A 335 -21.93 -10.25 -27.41
CA GLU A 335 -23.28 -10.25 -27.99
C GLU A 335 -23.28 -10.41 -29.53
N SER A 336 -22.22 -9.96 -30.23
CA SER A 336 -22.11 -10.12 -31.66
C SER A 336 -21.73 -11.54 -32.06
N ASP A 337 -20.97 -12.27 -31.26
CA ASP A 337 -20.63 -13.67 -31.51
C ASP A 337 -21.82 -14.60 -31.25
N GLU A 338 -22.67 -14.33 -30.21
CA GLU A 338 -23.92 -15.09 -30.01
C GLU A 338 -24.93 -14.88 -31.17
N LEU A 339 -24.97 -13.67 -31.75
CA LEU A 339 -25.84 -13.39 -32.92
C LEU A 339 -25.31 -13.99 -34.21
N PHE A 340 -24.01 -14.34 -34.28
CA PHE A 340 -23.42 -14.97 -35.47
C PHE A 340 -23.56 -16.49 -35.43
N GLU A 341 -23.62 -17.13 -34.26
CA GLU A 341 -23.89 -18.58 -34.16
C GLU A 341 -25.35 -18.93 -34.50
N ASP A 342 -26.31 -18.06 -34.15
CA ASP A 342 -27.75 -18.29 -34.42
C ASP A 342 -28.12 -18.07 -35.90
N SER A 343 -27.23 -17.47 -36.72
CA SER A 343 -27.48 -17.23 -38.15
C SER A 343 -26.88 -18.26 -39.09
N LEU A 344 -26.16 -19.28 -38.59
CA LEU A 344 -25.50 -20.30 -39.39
C LEU A 344 -26.29 -21.66 -39.51
N ASP A 345 -27.42 -21.77 -38.78
CA ASP A 345 -28.17 -23.04 -38.71
C ASP A 345 -29.39 -23.14 -39.70
N GLU A 346 -29.61 -22.17 -40.61
CA GLU A 346 -30.80 -22.22 -41.48
C GLU A 346 -30.57 -22.49 -42.98
N ASP A 347 -29.38 -22.68 -43.52
CA ASP A 347 -29.23 -22.96 -44.95
C ASP A 347 -28.07 -23.92 -45.26
N LEU A 348 -28.20 -25.22 -44.99
CA LEU A 348 -27.48 -26.29 -45.72
C LEU A 348 -28.15 -27.66 -45.50
N GLU A 349 -29.31 -27.86 -46.10
CA GLU A 349 -29.71 -29.21 -46.54
C GLU A 349 -29.14 -29.48 -47.95
N GLU A 350 -28.68 -30.72 -48.12
CA GLU A 350 -28.26 -31.40 -49.36
C GLU A 350 -26.78 -31.26 -49.76
N ASP A 351 -25.95 -32.25 -49.35
CA ASP A 351 -25.43 -33.20 -50.32
C ASP A 351 -24.76 -34.39 -49.60
N ILE A 352 -25.35 -35.54 -49.84
CA ILE A 352 -24.91 -36.87 -49.46
C ILE A 352 -23.66 -37.23 -50.25
N TYR A 353 -22.58 -37.64 -49.63
CA TYR A 353 -21.64 -38.64 -50.19
C TYR A 353 -21.23 -39.63 -49.09
N ASP A 354 -21.69 -40.87 -49.34
CA ASP A 354 -21.19 -42.13 -48.79
C ASP A 354 -19.66 -42.17 -48.80
N PHE A 355 -19.06 -42.52 -47.67
CA PHE A 355 -17.81 -43.28 -47.71
C PHE A 355 -17.78 -44.28 -46.54
N ASP A 356 -17.53 -45.51 -46.97
CA ASP A 356 -17.63 -46.79 -46.29
C ASP A 356 -16.77 -46.93 -45.05
N GLU A 357 -17.28 -47.85 -44.25
CA GLU A 357 -16.64 -48.60 -43.16
C GLU A 357 -15.23 -49.09 -43.53
N ASP A 358 -14.32 -49.08 -42.58
CA ASP A 358 -13.59 -50.29 -42.18
C ASP A 358 -12.60 -50.01 -41.01
N GLU A 359 -12.79 -50.85 -39.98
CA GLU A 359 -11.80 -51.59 -39.16
C GLU A 359 -10.90 -50.79 -38.20
N ASP A 360 -11.02 -51.04 -37.01
CA ASP A 360 -10.62 -52.10 -36.06
C ASP A 360 -9.69 -51.59 -34.94
N ASP A 361 -10.09 -52.01 -33.78
CA ASP A 361 -9.25 -52.49 -32.65
C ASP A 361 -8.16 -51.59 -32.06
N PHE A 362 -8.43 -51.11 -30.89
CA PHE A 362 -7.56 -51.41 -29.75
C PHE A 362 -8.37 -51.28 -28.46
N LEU A 363 -8.85 -52.43 -28.03
CA LEU A 363 -9.35 -52.71 -26.69
C LEU A 363 -8.19 -53.05 -25.78
N ASP A 364 -8.47 -52.77 -24.53
CA ASP A 364 -8.13 -53.56 -23.35
C ASP A 364 -6.95 -53.13 -22.51
N ASP A 365 -7.32 -53.17 -21.30
CA ASP A 365 -6.55 -53.40 -20.05
C ASP A 365 -6.02 -52.17 -19.31
N LEU A 366 -6.76 -51.83 -18.28
CA LEU A 366 -6.21 -51.80 -16.95
C LEU A 366 -7.32 -51.89 -15.89
N ASP A 367 -7.14 -52.92 -15.11
CA ASP A 367 -7.96 -53.50 -14.04
C ASP A 367 -8.34 -52.54 -12.93
N ASP A 368 -9.54 -52.78 -12.40
CA ASP A 368 -9.97 -52.50 -11.05
C ASP A 368 -9.09 -53.24 -10.03
N GLU A 369 -8.50 -52.56 -9.08
CA GLU A 369 -8.20 -53.11 -7.78
C GLU A 369 -8.19 -52.03 -6.68
N ASP A 370 -9.16 -52.14 -5.77
CA ASP A 370 -9.11 -52.06 -4.30
C ASP A 370 -8.44 -50.88 -3.62
N PHE A 371 -9.26 -50.03 -3.03
CA PHE A 371 -8.97 -49.41 -1.73
C PHE A 371 -10.26 -49.20 -0.90
N ASP A 372 -10.83 -50.31 -0.42
CA ASP A 372 -11.51 -50.35 0.85
C ASP A 372 -10.49 -50.76 1.91
N ASP A 373 -10.42 -50.01 2.96
CA ASP A 373 -10.06 -50.34 4.35
C ASP A 373 -9.21 -49.19 4.96
N PHE A 374 -9.84 -48.39 5.74
CA PHE A 374 -9.36 -47.92 7.06
C PHE A 374 -10.44 -47.04 7.69
N LEU A 375 -11.48 -47.72 8.19
CA LEU A 375 -12.29 -47.28 9.32
C LEU A 375 -12.06 -48.28 10.42
N ASP A 376 -11.48 -47.86 11.50
CA ASP A 376 -11.84 -48.34 12.83
C ASP A 376 -11.16 -47.51 13.92
N ASP A 377 -12.03 -46.98 14.77
CA ASP A 377 -11.95 -46.84 16.21
C ASP A 377 -10.76 -46.13 16.87
N GLU A 378 -11.10 -45.05 17.57
CA GLU A 378 -10.97 -45.03 19.05
C GLU A 378 -11.73 -43.83 19.65
N ASP A 379 -12.84 -44.16 20.28
CA ASP A 379 -13.51 -43.36 21.31
C ASP A 379 -12.57 -43.20 22.54
N GLU A 380 -12.26 -41.99 22.94
CA GLU A 380 -11.87 -41.72 24.32
C GLU A 380 -12.67 -40.56 24.89
N ASP A 381 -13.58 -41.00 25.79
CA ASP A 381 -14.26 -40.20 26.80
C ASP A 381 -13.29 -39.34 27.62
N TYR A 382 -13.54 -38.04 27.72
CA TYR A 382 -13.07 -37.26 28.86
C TYR A 382 -14.21 -36.55 29.55
N ASP A 383 -14.35 -36.99 30.80
CA ASP A 383 -15.24 -36.57 31.82
C ASP A 383 -15.30 -35.06 32.07
N PHE A 384 -16.52 -34.64 32.22
CA PHE A 384 -17.01 -33.42 32.82
C PHE A 384 -16.64 -33.35 34.30
N LEU A 385 -15.90 -32.35 34.72
CA LEU A 385 -15.86 -31.92 36.12
C LEU A 385 -16.32 -30.48 36.21
N ASP A 386 -17.55 -30.32 36.65
CA ASP A 386 -18.04 -29.13 37.33
C ASP A 386 -17.17 -28.81 38.53
N ASP A 387 -16.78 -27.59 38.70
CA ASP A 387 -16.62 -26.95 40.00
C ASP A 387 -17.00 -25.45 39.89
N GLU A 388 -18.18 -25.18 40.44
CA GLU A 388 -18.58 -23.87 40.93
C GLU A 388 -17.62 -23.44 42.03
N ASP A 389 -17.20 -22.18 42.04
CA ASP A 389 -17.24 -21.38 43.25
C ASP A 389 -17.05 -19.89 42.97
N GLU A 390 -18.01 -19.15 43.44
CA GLU A 390 -18.10 -17.69 43.58
C GLU A 390 -16.98 -17.15 44.48
N GLU A 391 -16.57 -15.91 44.25
CA GLU A 391 -16.71 -14.77 45.17
C GLU A 391 -15.75 -13.63 44.82
N ASP A 392 -16.36 -12.48 44.63
CA ASP A 392 -15.98 -11.14 45.03
C ASP A 392 -14.53 -10.84 45.44
N LEU A 393 -13.98 -9.73 44.84
CA LEU A 393 -13.44 -8.66 45.70
C LEU A 393 -13.08 -7.43 44.87
N TRP A 394 -13.79 -6.37 45.12
CA TRP A 394 -13.40 -4.98 44.86
C TRP A 394 -12.24 -4.57 45.80
N GLY A 395 -11.21 -3.84 45.18
CA GLY A 395 -10.14 -3.19 45.91
C GLY A 395 -9.32 -2.27 45.00
#